data_955093f755772d80d3c8239917a3e818
#
_entry.id   955093f755772d80d3c8239917a3e818
#
_cell.length_a   1.000
_cell.length_b   1.000
_cell.length_c   1.000
_cell.angle_alpha   90.00
_cell.angle_beta   90.00
_cell.angle_gamma   90.00
#
_symmetry.space_group_name_H-M   'P 1'
#
loop_
_entity.id
_entity.type
_entity.pdbx_description
1 polymer ?
#
loop_
_entity_poly.entity_id
_entity_poly.type
_entity_poly.pdbx_seq_one_letter_code
_entity_poly.pdbx_strand_id
1 'polypeptide(L)'
;AQERDVWEVNSSNIGTYAHEVIRQFCDTVEDGANTNEDKIDRWRNLTDEKRNNIIGGIINESCNNLLSSDVRDKERTANIFTRMGKTISNAAILVQKTLSAGNFAENGMEYDFEEDISDTVALKGKIDRIDICRDGDKSYLRIIDYKTGKTVFDIKNIYNGYNMQMVIYAIAAKIKNSDTDVAGIYYTGVRDEIKELNSFTTEDNIVESNKNALKL
;
A
#
# COMPACT_ATOMS: atom_id res chain seq x y z
N ALA A 1 -22.61 17.01 -28.47
CA ALA A 1 -21.58 17.49 -27.54
C ALA A 1 -21.24 16.31 -26.64
N GLN A 2 -20.02 15.76 -26.72
CA GLN A 2 -19.55 14.80 -25.71
C GLN A 2 -19.34 15.61 -24.42
N GLU A 3 -20.04 15.22 -23.34
CA GLU A 3 -19.72 15.69 -22.00
C GLU A 3 -18.27 15.28 -21.71
N ARG A 4 -17.43 16.25 -21.39
CA ARG A 4 -16.08 15.96 -20.88
C ARG A 4 -16.23 15.33 -19.52
N ASP A 5 -15.58 14.19 -19.29
CA ASP A 5 -15.48 13.58 -17.98
C ASP A 5 -14.77 14.56 -17.03
N VAL A 6 -15.55 15.16 -16.13
CA VAL A 6 -15.03 16.05 -15.09
C VAL A 6 -14.55 15.18 -13.94
N TRP A 7 -13.27 15.26 -13.62
CA TRP A 7 -12.71 14.50 -12.52
C TRP A 7 -13.31 14.96 -11.18
N GLU A 8 -13.91 14.03 -10.44
CA GLU A 8 -14.47 14.27 -9.11
C GLU A 8 -13.73 13.43 -8.05
N VAL A 9 -13.52 14.01 -6.87
CA VAL A 9 -12.92 13.30 -5.72
C VAL A 9 -13.95 12.35 -5.14
N ASN A 10 -13.81 11.05 -5.43
CA ASN A 10 -14.56 9.97 -4.81
C ASN A 10 -13.63 8.97 -4.10
N SER A 11 -14.18 8.07 -3.31
CA SER A 11 -13.40 7.11 -2.53
C SER A 11 -12.54 6.18 -3.39
N SER A 12 -12.98 5.83 -4.60
CA SER A 12 -12.23 5.01 -5.54
C SER A 12 -11.01 5.75 -6.07
N ASN A 13 -11.19 7.00 -6.52
CA ASN A 13 -10.08 7.83 -7.02
C ASN A 13 -9.03 8.11 -5.94
N ILE A 14 -9.48 8.25 -4.68
CA ILE A 14 -8.62 8.39 -3.52
C ILE A 14 -7.75 7.15 -3.32
N GLY A 15 -8.35 5.96 -3.40
CA GLY A 15 -7.63 4.69 -3.30
C GLY A 15 -6.58 4.56 -4.39
N THR A 16 -6.97 4.72 -5.64
CA THR A 16 -6.07 4.64 -6.80
C THR A 16 -4.90 5.62 -6.68
N TYR A 17 -5.17 6.86 -6.24
CA TYR A 17 -4.13 7.86 -6.02
C TYR A 17 -3.13 7.42 -4.94
N ALA A 18 -3.61 6.92 -3.81
CA ALA A 18 -2.75 6.48 -2.73
C ALA A 18 -1.83 5.31 -3.14
N HIS A 19 -2.38 4.32 -3.88
CA HIS A 19 -1.60 3.20 -4.41
C HIS A 19 -0.52 3.68 -5.37
N GLU A 20 -0.88 4.58 -6.29
CA GLU A 20 0.06 5.12 -7.28
C GLU A 20 1.20 5.88 -6.63
N VAL A 21 0.93 6.73 -5.63
CA VAL A 21 1.97 7.46 -4.89
C VAL A 21 2.89 6.51 -4.12
N ILE A 22 2.34 5.47 -3.49
CA ILE A 22 3.14 4.47 -2.78
C ILE A 22 4.00 3.67 -3.77
N ARG A 23 3.45 3.30 -4.93
CA ARG A 23 4.19 2.61 -5.99
C ARG A 23 5.37 3.46 -6.47
N GLN A 24 5.13 4.71 -6.84
CA GLN A 24 6.21 5.64 -7.28
C GLN A 24 7.26 5.86 -6.20
N PHE A 25 6.86 5.89 -4.92
CA PHE A 25 7.79 5.98 -3.81
C PHE A 25 8.70 4.75 -3.73
N CYS A 26 8.15 3.54 -3.84
CA CYS A 26 8.94 2.31 -3.87
C CYS A 26 9.88 2.28 -5.07
N ASP A 27 9.36 2.55 -6.27
CA ASP A 27 10.15 2.62 -7.50
C ASP A 27 11.34 3.60 -7.38
N THR A 28 11.11 4.78 -6.78
CA THR A 28 12.14 5.80 -6.58
C THR A 28 13.21 5.37 -5.59
N VAL A 29 12.84 4.69 -4.50
CA VAL A 29 13.80 4.20 -3.51
C VAL A 29 14.65 3.07 -4.08
N GLU A 30 14.06 2.21 -4.89
CA GLU A 30 14.70 1.02 -5.48
C GLU A 30 15.35 1.29 -6.84
N ASP A 31 15.25 2.51 -7.37
CA ASP A 31 15.82 2.88 -8.69
C ASP A 31 17.30 2.55 -8.78
N GLY A 32 17.67 1.78 -9.80
CA GLY A 32 19.04 1.31 -10.03
C GLY A 32 19.52 0.19 -9.08
N ALA A 33 18.65 -0.42 -8.27
CA ALA A 33 18.96 -1.66 -7.56
C ALA A 33 18.93 -2.85 -8.53
N ASN A 34 19.96 -3.70 -8.51
CA ASN A 34 20.09 -4.83 -9.43
C ASN A 34 19.76 -6.17 -8.77
N THR A 35 19.81 -6.23 -7.45
CA THR A 35 19.58 -7.45 -6.66
C THR A 35 18.59 -7.18 -5.52
N ASN A 36 18.05 -8.25 -4.93
CA ASN A 36 17.21 -8.13 -3.74
C ASN A 36 17.98 -7.56 -2.54
N GLU A 37 19.26 -7.90 -2.42
CA GLU A 37 20.15 -7.39 -1.39
C GLU A 37 20.33 -5.87 -1.55
N ASP A 38 20.55 -5.38 -2.78
CA ASP A 38 20.63 -3.95 -3.07
C ASP A 38 19.34 -3.21 -2.69
N LYS A 39 18.18 -3.79 -3.01
CA LYS A 39 16.87 -3.24 -2.62
C LYS A 39 16.77 -3.11 -1.09
N ILE A 40 17.03 -4.20 -0.38
CA ILE A 40 16.97 -4.25 1.09
C ILE A 40 17.92 -3.22 1.71
N ASP A 41 19.15 -3.11 1.20
CA ASP A 41 20.14 -2.15 1.71
C ASP A 41 19.71 -0.70 1.45
N ARG A 42 19.06 -0.41 0.34
CA ARG A 42 18.50 0.93 0.08
C ARG A 42 17.42 1.28 1.12
N TRP A 43 16.53 0.34 1.45
CA TRP A 43 15.51 0.55 2.46
C TRP A 43 16.09 0.74 3.85
N ARG A 44 17.13 -0.02 4.23
CA ARG A 44 17.84 0.10 5.51
C ARG A 44 18.58 1.42 5.67
N ASN A 45 19.17 1.91 4.58
CA ASN A 45 19.94 3.15 4.55
C ASN A 45 19.11 4.40 4.21
N LEU A 46 17.81 4.26 4.02
CA LEU A 46 16.91 5.38 3.73
C LEU A 46 16.71 6.23 5.00
N THR A 47 17.24 7.44 5.00
CA THR A 47 17.05 8.38 6.12
C THR A 47 15.63 8.96 6.12
N ASP A 48 15.16 9.39 7.29
CA ASP A 48 13.87 10.04 7.44
C ASP A 48 13.73 11.30 6.56
N GLU A 49 14.80 12.09 6.48
CA GLU A 49 14.85 13.28 5.62
C GLU A 49 14.69 12.91 4.14
N LYS A 50 15.47 11.93 3.66
CA LYS A 50 15.40 11.49 2.26
C LYS A 50 14.03 10.89 1.94
N ARG A 51 13.48 10.05 2.82
CA ARG A 51 12.10 9.53 2.67
C ARG A 51 11.09 10.66 2.53
N ASN A 52 11.13 11.63 3.44
CA ASN A 52 10.16 12.73 3.46
C ASN A 52 10.29 13.62 2.21
N ASN A 53 11.50 13.84 1.72
CA ASN A 53 11.74 14.59 0.49
C ASN A 53 11.20 13.85 -0.75
N ILE A 54 11.45 12.55 -0.87
CA ILE A 54 10.95 11.73 -1.99
C ILE A 54 9.41 11.73 -1.99
N ILE A 55 8.80 11.32 -0.88
CA ILE A 55 7.33 11.19 -0.83
C ILE A 55 6.64 12.55 -0.97
N GLY A 56 7.20 13.61 -0.38
CA GLY A 56 6.69 14.97 -0.51
C GLY A 56 6.78 15.50 -1.94
N GLY A 57 7.85 15.20 -2.66
CA GLY A 57 8.00 15.51 -4.07
C GLY A 57 6.93 14.85 -4.93
N ILE A 58 6.73 13.55 -4.78
CA ILE A 58 5.72 12.76 -5.52
C ILE A 58 4.30 13.30 -5.24
N ILE A 59 3.95 13.54 -3.97
CA ILE A 59 2.64 14.08 -3.59
C ILE A 59 2.40 15.45 -4.23
N ASN A 60 3.39 16.36 -4.18
CA ASN A 60 3.27 17.70 -4.74
C ASN A 60 3.13 17.66 -6.27
N GLU A 61 3.93 16.85 -6.95
CA GLU A 61 3.85 16.68 -8.41
C GLU A 61 2.48 16.13 -8.82
N SER A 62 2.03 15.07 -8.18
CA SER A 62 0.75 14.45 -8.46
C SER A 62 -0.42 15.40 -8.18
N CYS A 63 -0.35 16.18 -7.11
CA CYS A 63 -1.36 17.19 -6.78
C CYS A 63 -1.41 18.29 -7.86
N ASN A 64 -0.26 18.80 -8.30
CA ASN A 64 -0.17 19.82 -9.34
C ASN A 64 -0.73 19.32 -10.68
N ASN A 65 -0.41 18.08 -11.06
CA ASN A 65 -0.91 17.46 -12.28
C ASN A 65 -2.43 17.34 -12.26
N LEU A 66 -3.01 16.92 -11.14
CA LEU A 66 -4.45 16.83 -10.96
C LEU A 66 -5.13 18.20 -10.99
N LEU A 67 -4.60 19.19 -10.29
CA LEU A 67 -5.17 20.54 -10.24
C LEU A 67 -5.04 21.31 -11.57
N SER A 68 -4.11 20.90 -12.44
CA SER A 68 -3.98 21.43 -13.81
C SER A 68 -5.03 20.87 -14.76
N SER A 69 -5.65 19.74 -14.43
CA SER A 69 -6.75 19.15 -15.20
C SER A 69 -8.08 19.88 -14.93
N ASP A 70 -9.13 19.52 -15.65
CA ASP A 70 -10.47 20.10 -15.51
C ASP A 70 -11.18 19.55 -14.25
N VAL A 71 -10.84 20.11 -13.09
CA VAL A 71 -11.37 19.71 -11.79
C VAL A 71 -12.49 20.68 -11.38
N ARG A 72 -13.64 20.13 -11.00
CA ARG A 72 -14.87 20.90 -10.71
C ARG A 72 -14.72 21.86 -9.50
N ASP A 73 -13.97 21.46 -8.47
CA ASP A 73 -13.75 22.24 -7.25
C ASP A 73 -12.28 22.14 -6.82
N LYS A 74 -11.47 23.06 -7.30
CA LYS A 74 -10.02 23.04 -7.08
C LYS A 74 -9.62 23.22 -5.61
N GLU A 75 -10.31 24.10 -4.86
CA GLU A 75 -9.99 24.32 -3.45
C GLU A 75 -10.32 23.09 -2.59
N ARG A 76 -11.50 22.53 -2.78
CA ARG A 76 -11.92 21.32 -2.08
C ARG A 76 -10.99 20.16 -2.40
N THR A 77 -10.64 19.99 -3.68
CA THR A 77 -9.72 18.98 -4.15
C THR A 77 -8.34 19.14 -3.53
N ALA A 78 -7.76 20.34 -3.54
CA ALA A 78 -6.47 20.64 -2.91
C ALA A 78 -6.47 20.31 -1.41
N ASN A 79 -7.52 20.66 -0.68
CA ASN A 79 -7.66 20.34 0.74
C ASN A 79 -7.72 18.84 1.01
N ILE A 80 -8.41 18.07 0.17
CA ILE A 80 -8.47 16.62 0.28
C ILE A 80 -7.07 16.03 0.03
N PHE A 81 -6.37 16.44 -1.02
CA PHE A 81 -5.02 15.97 -1.31
C PHE A 81 -4.00 16.33 -0.23
N THR A 82 -4.10 17.50 0.37
CA THR A 82 -3.25 17.92 1.50
C THR A 82 -3.44 16.97 2.69
N ARG A 83 -4.68 16.64 3.04
CA ARG A 83 -4.97 15.66 4.12
C ARG A 83 -4.48 14.27 3.76
N MET A 84 -4.72 13.84 2.54
CA MET A 84 -4.25 12.54 2.05
C MET A 84 -2.73 12.46 2.02
N GLY A 85 -2.05 13.52 1.63
CA GLY A 85 -0.59 13.57 1.62
C GLY A 85 0.01 13.21 2.98
N LYS A 86 -0.60 13.66 4.08
CA LYS A 86 -0.18 13.29 5.43
C LYS A 86 -0.38 11.79 5.70
N THR A 87 -1.54 11.26 5.32
CA THR A 87 -1.86 9.82 5.47
C THR A 87 -0.93 8.94 4.65
N ILE A 88 -0.66 9.33 3.40
CA ILE A 88 0.26 8.61 2.51
C ILE A 88 1.70 8.68 3.05
N SER A 89 2.13 9.81 3.60
CA SER A 89 3.44 9.95 4.25
C SER A 89 3.59 9.00 5.44
N ASN A 90 2.53 8.82 6.23
CA ASN A 90 2.51 7.83 7.31
C ASN A 90 2.59 6.39 6.77
N ALA A 91 1.91 6.09 5.67
CA ALA A 91 2.01 4.79 5.00
C ALA A 91 3.43 4.55 4.45
N ALA A 92 4.11 5.55 3.90
CA ALA A 92 5.49 5.45 3.46
C ALA A 92 6.47 5.10 4.60
N ILE A 93 6.23 5.62 5.82
CA ILE A 93 6.98 5.22 7.01
C ILE A 93 6.77 3.73 7.31
N LEU A 94 5.55 3.24 7.21
CA LEU A 94 5.24 1.83 7.45
C LEU A 94 5.87 0.93 6.39
N VAL A 95 5.82 1.33 5.11
CA VAL A 95 6.49 0.63 4.01
C VAL A 95 7.99 0.52 4.28
N GLN A 96 8.66 1.64 4.60
CA GLN A 96 10.08 1.62 4.95
C GLN A 96 10.38 0.68 6.12
N LYS A 97 9.61 0.78 7.22
CA LYS A 97 9.80 -0.10 8.39
C LYS A 97 9.67 -1.58 8.05
N THR A 98 8.68 -1.94 7.22
CA THR A 98 8.45 -3.34 6.85
C THR A 98 9.52 -3.89 5.91
N LEU A 99 10.08 -3.08 5.01
CA LEU A 99 11.13 -3.50 4.08
C LEU A 99 12.54 -3.45 4.68
N SER A 100 12.79 -2.54 5.64
CA SER A 100 14.08 -2.45 6.33
C SER A 100 14.25 -3.46 7.47
N ALA A 101 13.15 -3.97 8.06
CA ALA A 101 13.21 -4.82 9.25
C ALA A 101 13.59 -6.29 8.99
N GLY A 102 13.54 -6.75 7.74
CA GLY A 102 13.76 -8.15 7.39
C GLY A 102 14.55 -8.34 6.11
N ASN A 103 14.41 -9.52 5.53
CA ASN A 103 15.07 -9.92 4.27
C ASN A 103 14.07 -10.04 3.12
N PHE A 104 12.88 -9.47 3.25
CA PHE A 104 11.93 -9.36 2.15
C PHE A 104 12.28 -8.17 1.27
N ALA A 105 12.46 -8.42 -0.03
CA ALA A 105 12.58 -7.39 -1.05
C ALA A 105 11.26 -7.28 -1.82
N GLU A 106 10.93 -6.09 -2.28
CA GLU A 106 9.80 -5.89 -3.19
C GLU A 106 10.06 -6.67 -4.50
N ASN A 107 9.07 -7.44 -4.95
CA ASN A 107 9.14 -8.29 -6.14
C ASN A 107 8.09 -7.93 -7.20
N GLY A 108 7.15 -7.07 -6.88
CA GLY A 108 6.14 -6.56 -7.81
C GLY A 108 5.14 -5.64 -7.13
N MET A 109 4.95 -4.47 -7.75
CA MET A 109 3.90 -3.52 -7.42
C MET A 109 2.84 -3.56 -8.52
N GLU A 110 1.54 -3.41 -8.14
CA GLU A 110 0.43 -3.46 -9.09
C GLU A 110 0.51 -4.70 -10.01
N TYR A 111 0.76 -5.86 -9.40
CA TYR A 111 1.09 -7.11 -10.08
C TYR A 111 -0.15 -7.76 -10.68
N ASP A 112 -0.26 -7.70 -12.00
CA ASP A 112 -1.35 -8.33 -12.74
C ASP A 112 -1.18 -9.86 -12.77
N PHE A 113 -2.28 -10.57 -12.54
CA PHE A 113 -2.34 -12.03 -12.69
C PHE A 113 -3.57 -12.47 -13.48
N GLU A 114 -3.41 -13.55 -14.23
CA GLU A 114 -4.46 -14.28 -14.89
C GLU A 114 -4.06 -15.77 -14.85
N GLU A 115 -4.72 -16.54 -14.00
CA GLU A 115 -4.34 -17.92 -13.68
C GLU A 115 -5.55 -18.86 -13.81
N ASP A 116 -5.41 -19.92 -14.59
CA ASP A 116 -6.44 -20.94 -14.76
C ASP A 116 -6.48 -21.85 -13.54
N ILE A 117 -7.63 -21.94 -12.87
CA ILE A 117 -7.85 -22.90 -11.79
C ILE A 117 -8.36 -24.23 -12.34
N SER A 118 -9.11 -24.17 -13.43
CA SER A 118 -9.66 -25.33 -14.14
C SER A 118 -9.90 -24.98 -15.59
N ASP A 119 -10.28 -25.96 -16.41
CA ASP A 119 -10.60 -25.79 -17.83
C ASP A 119 -11.71 -24.73 -18.12
N THR A 120 -12.45 -24.33 -17.08
CA THR A 120 -13.60 -23.42 -17.21
C THR A 120 -13.54 -22.20 -16.30
N VAL A 121 -12.54 -22.11 -15.39
CA VAL A 121 -12.43 -21.04 -14.39
C VAL A 121 -11.04 -20.46 -14.37
N ALA A 122 -10.94 -19.19 -14.70
CA ALA A 122 -9.72 -18.39 -14.55
C ALA A 122 -9.87 -17.34 -13.43
N LEU A 123 -8.81 -17.13 -12.67
CA LEU A 123 -8.67 -16.01 -11.74
C LEU A 123 -7.92 -14.88 -12.42
N LYS A 124 -8.50 -13.69 -12.38
CA LYS A 124 -7.87 -12.47 -12.90
C LYS A 124 -7.95 -11.36 -11.88
N GLY A 125 -6.87 -10.62 -11.74
CA GLY A 125 -6.83 -9.49 -10.81
C GLY A 125 -5.48 -8.81 -10.77
N LYS A 126 -5.36 -7.91 -9.80
CA LYS A 126 -4.15 -7.16 -9.56
C LYS A 126 -3.84 -7.17 -8.06
N ILE A 127 -2.63 -7.55 -7.70
CA ILE A 127 -2.12 -7.54 -6.33
C ILE A 127 -1.33 -6.25 -6.14
N ASP A 128 -1.64 -5.49 -5.09
CA ASP A 128 -1.02 -4.18 -4.87
C ASP A 128 0.49 -4.29 -4.70
N ARG A 129 0.96 -5.28 -3.91
CA ARG A 129 2.39 -5.55 -3.73
C ARG A 129 2.67 -6.99 -3.34
N ILE A 130 3.73 -7.54 -3.93
CA ILE A 130 4.34 -8.82 -3.56
C ILE A 130 5.79 -8.58 -3.16
N ASP A 131 6.18 -9.10 -2.01
CA ASP A 131 7.58 -9.14 -1.58
C ASP A 131 8.07 -10.59 -1.55
N ILE A 132 9.36 -10.79 -1.82
CA ILE A 132 10.01 -12.09 -1.78
C ILE A 132 11.17 -12.10 -0.79
N CYS A 133 11.30 -13.21 -0.06
CA CYS A 133 12.49 -13.53 0.73
C CYS A 133 13.03 -14.88 0.31
N ARG A 134 14.35 -14.98 0.14
CA ARG A 134 15.05 -16.24 -0.13
C ARG A 134 15.89 -16.63 1.09
N ASP A 135 15.74 -17.89 1.52
CA ASP A 135 16.46 -18.45 2.65
C ASP A 135 16.98 -19.86 2.27
N GLY A 136 18.23 -19.92 1.86
CA GLY A 136 18.82 -21.12 1.26
C GLY A 136 18.07 -21.54 -0.01
N ASP A 137 17.60 -22.80 -0.02
CA ASP A 137 16.84 -23.36 -1.16
C ASP A 137 15.33 -23.01 -1.12
N LYS A 138 14.88 -22.28 -0.10
CA LYS A 138 13.47 -21.91 0.07
C LYS A 138 13.23 -20.45 -0.30
N SER A 139 12.07 -20.21 -0.88
CA SER A 139 11.59 -18.86 -1.17
C SER A 139 10.22 -18.65 -0.53
N TYR A 140 10.00 -17.46 -0.05
CA TYR A 140 8.79 -17.06 0.67
C TYR A 140 8.20 -15.80 0.05
N LEU A 141 6.88 -15.76 -0.12
CA LEU A 141 6.13 -14.61 -0.61
C LEU A 141 5.37 -13.94 0.53
N ARG A 142 5.37 -12.63 0.53
CA ARG A 142 4.51 -11.79 1.36
C ARG A 142 3.63 -10.94 0.44
N ILE A 143 2.32 -11.01 0.65
CA ILE A 143 1.31 -10.34 -0.17
C ILE A 143 0.72 -9.20 0.64
N ILE A 144 0.73 -8.00 0.09
CA ILE A 144 0.25 -6.79 0.74
C ILE A 144 -0.83 -6.14 -0.13
N ASP A 145 -1.92 -5.72 0.51
CA ASP A 145 -3.00 -4.98 -0.10
C ASP A 145 -3.23 -3.68 0.70
N TYR A 146 -3.20 -2.54 0.02
CA TYR A 146 -3.35 -1.23 0.63
C TYR A 146 -4.82 -0.82 0.70
N LYS A 147 -5.31 -0.47 1.88
CA LYS A 147 -6.71 -0.11 2.11
C LYS A 147 -6.85 1.30 2.65
N THR A 148 -7.53 2.16 1.91
CA THR A 148 -7.91 3.51 2.35
C THR A 148 -9.17 3.52 3.21
N GLY A 149 -9.97 2.45 3.14
CA GLY A 149 -11.16 2.24 3.96
C GLY A 149 -10.91 1.36 5.19
N LYS A 150 -11.93 1.27 6.06
CA LYS A 150 -11.90 0.34 7.20
C LYS A 150 -12.05 -1.09 6.69
N THR A 151 -11.03 -1.91 6.86
CA THR A 151 -11.03 -3.32 6.50
C THR A 151 -10.64 -4.14 7.72
N VAL A 152 -11.38 -5.21 7.97
CA VAL A 152 -11.09 -6.18 9.04
C VAL A 152 -10.90 -7.54 8.39
N PHE A 153 -9.79 -8.19 8.72
CA PHE A 153 -9.57 -9.58 8.35
C PHE A 153 -10.41 -10.45 9.30
N ASP A 154 -11.46 -11.07 8.77
CA ASP A 154 -12.36 -11.93 9.54
C ASP A 154 -12.43 -13.32 8.89
N ILE A 155 -11.86 -14.31 9.58
CA ILE A 155 -11.79 -15.68 9.08
C ILE A 155 -13.17 -16.33 8.93
N LYS A 156 -14.18 -15.87 9.69
CA LYS A 156 -15.55 -16.38 9.55
C LYS A 156 -16.17 -15.91 8.24
N ASN A 157 -15.92 -14.65 7.87
CA ASN A 157 -16.37 -14.12 6.58
C ASN A 157 -15.71 -14.88 5.43
N ILE A 158 -14.41 -15.15 5.52
CA ILE A 158 -13.67 -15.90 4.50
C ILE A 158 -14.23 -17.33 4.37
N TYR A 159 -14.48 -18.01 5.50
CA TYR A 159 -15.07 -19.35 5.50
C TYR A 159 -16.44 -19.37 4.82
N ASN A 160 -17.24 -18.32 4.95
CA ASN A 160 -18.54 -18.17 4.31
C ASN A 160 -18.47 -17.62 2.87
N GLY A 161 -17.27 -17.49 2.28
CA GLY A 161 -17.08 -17.01 0.91
C GLY A 161 -17.10 -15.49 0.74
N TYR A 162 -17.07 -14.73 1.84
CA TYR A 162 -16.95 -13.27 1.80
C TYR A 162 -15.50 -12.82 1.96
N ASN A 163 -15.17 -11.64 1.41
CA ASN A 163 -13.82 -11.03 1.53
C ASN A 163 -12.67 -11.97 1.08
N MET A 164 -12.89 -12.74 0.01
CA MET A 164 -11.96 -13.74 -0.50
C MET A 164 -10.74 -13.14 -1.18
N GLN A 165 -10.66 -11.83 -1.37
CA GLN A 165 -9.60 -11.15 -2.15
C GLN A 165 -8.20 -11.63 -1.79
N MET A 166 -7.85 -11.61 -0.50
CA MET A 166 -6.50 -11.98 -0.05
C MET A 166 -6.21 -13.48 -0.22
N VAL A 167 -7.23 -14.32 -0.09
CA VAL A 167 -7.09 -15.77 -0.35
C VAL A 167 -6.86 -16.03 -1.85
N ILE A 168 -7.61 -15.34 -2.71
CA ILE A 168 -7.46 -15.41 -4.16
C ILE A 168 -6.05 -14.95 -4.56
N TYR A 169 -5.56 -13.86 -3.99
CA TYR A 169 -4.21 -13.36 -4.22
C TYR A 169 -3.13 -14.37 -3.80
N ALA A 170 -3.32 -15.03 -2.64
CA ALA A 170 -2.38 -16.04 -2.17
C ALA A 170 -2.36 -17.27 -3.10
N ILE A 171 -3.52 -17.71 -3.59
CA ILE A 171 -3.64 -18.82 -4.54
C ILE A 171 -2.96 -18.44 -5.86
N ALA A 172 -3.28 -17.29 -6.44
CA ALA A 172 -2.70 -16.83 -7.71
C ALA A 172 -1.17 -16.68 -7.61
N ALA A 173 -0.68 -16.07 -6.53
CA ALA A 173 0.75 -15.94 -6.29
C ALA A 173 1.45 -17.29 -6.15
N LYS A 174 0.82 -18.27 -5.50
CA LYS A 174 1.37 -19.63 -5.35
C LYS A 174 1.38 -20.41 -6.68
N ILE A 175 0.33 -20.30 -7.50
CA ILE A 175 0.29 -20.95 -8.82
C ILE A 175 1.43 -20.44 -9.68
N LYS A 176 1.62 -19.13 -9.76
CA LYS A 176 2.66 -18.50 -10.59
C LYS A 176 4.08 -18.74 -10.06
N ASN A 177 4.23 -18.96 -8.75
CA ASN A 177 5.51 -19.18 -8.09
C ASN A 177 5.47 -20.51 -7.33
N SER A 178 5.39 -21.62 -8.07
CA SER A 178 5.19 -22.99 -7.52
C SER A 178 6.21 -23.37 -6.45
N ASP A 179 7.46 -22.93 -6.60
CA ASP A 179 8.58 -23.25 -5.72
C ASP A 179 8.72 -22.29 -4.52
N THR A 180 7.74 -21.39 -4.32
CA THR A 180 7.72 -20.44 -3.20
C THR A 180 6.57 -20.75 -2.26
N ASP A 181 6.75 -20.50 -0.96
CA ASP A 181 5.68 -20.58 0.04
C ASP A 181 5.15 -19.19 0.40
N VAL A 182 3.85 -19.10 0.69
CA VAL A 182 3.24 -17.85 1.16
C VAL A 182 3.53 -17.70 2.66
N ALA A 183 4.42 -16.76 3.00
CA ALA A 183 4.77 -16.46 4.40
C ALA A 183 3.68 -15.65 5.10
N GLY A 184 2.93 -14.84 4.36
CA GLY A 184 1.86 -14.05 4.95
C GLY A 184 1.10 -13.20 3.95
N ILE A 185 -0.10 -12.79 4.38
CA ILE A 185 -1.00 -11.88 3.66
C ILE A 185 -1.40 -10.75 4.60
N TYR A 186 -1.33 -9.50 4.13
CA TYR A 186 -1.47 -8.32 4.99
C TYR A 186 -2.35 -7.25 4.35
N TYR A 187 -3.29 -6.71 5.13
CA TYR A 187 -3.90 -5.42 4.81
C TYR A 187 -3.07 -4.30 5.44
N THR A 188 -2.67 -3.34 4.63
CA THR A 188 -1.97 -2.14 5.10
C THR A 188 -2.90 -0.94 5.00
N GLY A 189 -3.26 -0.36 6.15
CA GLY A 189 -4.15 0.80 6.20
C GLY A 189 -3.46 2.08 5.74
N VAL A 190 -3.98 2.69 4.67
CA VAL A 190 -3.60 4.03 4.20
C VAL A 190 -4.71 4.99 4.61
N ARG A 191 -4.83 5.24 5.91
CA ARG A 191 -5.89 6.07 6.49
C ARG A 191 -5.44 6.64 7.83
N ASP A 192 -6.01 7.80 8.17
CA ASP A 192 -5.93 8.32 9.53
C ASP A 192 -6.99 7.64 10.39
N GLU A 193 -6.60 7.05 11.50
CA GLU A 193 -7.56 6.62 12.52
C GLU A 193 -8.07 7.85 13.27
N ILE A 194 -9.34 8.15 13.12
CA ILE A 194 -10.03 9.10 13.99
C ILE A 194 -10.21 8.37 15.33
N LYS A 195 -9.36 8.71 16.32
CA LYS A 195 -9.58 8.27 17.68
C LYS A 195 -10.60 9.21 18.32
N GLU A 196 -11.73 8.67 18.77
CA GLU A 196 -12.63 9.41 19.64
C GLU A 196 -11.88 9.69 20.96
N LEU A 197 -11.57 10.96 21.19
CA LEU A 197 -11.03 11.41 22.47
C LEU A 197 -12.21 11.46 23.45
N ASN A 198 -12.28 10.50 24.34
CA ASN A 198 -13.16 10.59 25.49
C ASN A 198 -12.75 11.81 26.31
N SER A 199 -13.72 12.54 26.88
CA SER A 199 -13.55 13.80 27.62
C SER A 199 -12.58 13.76 28.81
N PHE A 200 -11.94 12.63 29.09
CA PHE A 200 -10.96 12.38 30.16
C PHE A 200 -9.55 12.07 29.65
N THR A 201 -9.27 12.20 28.36
CA THR A 201 -7.92 11.89 27.84
C THR A 201 -7.04 13.12 28.01
N THR A 202 -6.04 13.04 28.87
CA THR A 202 -4.99 14.07 29.00
C THR A 202 -4.00 13.94 27.82
N GLU A 203 -3.25 15.03 27.52
CA GLU A 203 -2.24 15.04 26.44
C GLU A 203 -1.25 13.88 26.55
N ASP A 204 -0.87 13.49 27.78
CA ASP A 204 0.04 12.37 28.05
C ASP A 204 -0.51 11.03 27.57
N ASN A 205 -1.81 10.79 27.74
CA ASN A 205 -2.47 9.55 27.29
C ASN A 205 -2.57 9.47 25.74
N ILE A 206 -2.61 10.62 25.06
CA ILE A 206 -2.59 10.69 23.59
C ILE A 206 -1.22 10.24 23.06
N VAL A 207 -0.15 10.71 23.68
CA VAL A 207 1.24 10.37 23.33
C VAL A 207 1.50 8.87 23.54
N GLU A 208 1.02 8.30 24.64
CA GLU A 208 1.19 6.89 24.97
C GLU A 208 0.36 5.96 24.07
N SER A 209 -0.86 6.36 23.73
CA SER A 209 -1.73 5.66 22.78
C SER A 209 -1.10 5.65 21.35
N ASN A 210 -0.45 6.73 20.93
CA ASN A 210 0.24 6.79 19.65
C ASN A 210 1.54 5.97 19.65
N LYS A 211 2.25 5.87 20.77
CA LYS A 211 3.42 4.98 20.91
C LYS A 211 3.04 3.50 20.87
N ASN A 212 1.87 3.14 21.37
CA ASN A 212 1.39 1.75 21.36
C ASN A 212 0.85 1.31 19.99
N ALA A 213 0.32 2.24 19.19
CA ALA A 213 -0.07 1.99 17.79
C ALA A 213 1.15 1.75 16.86
N LEU A 214 2.34 2.18 17.27
CA LEU A 214 3.61 1.98 16.55
C LEU A 214 4.39 0.72 16.99
N LYS A 215 3.87 -0.05 17.95
CA LYS A 215 4.52 -1.26 18.50
C LYS A 215 3.93 -2.58 17.99
N LEU A 216 3.07 -2.55 16.98
CA LEU A 216 2.58 -3.75 16.28
C LEU A 216 3.44 -4.04 15.07
#